data_e272b38b82f03c943f32f6e5ec94303b
#
_entry.id   e272b38b82f03c943f32f6e5ec94303b
#
_cell.length_a   1.000
_cell.length_b   1.000
_cell.length_c   1.000
_cell.angle_alpha   90.00
_cell.angle_beta   90.00
_cell.angle_gamma   90.00
#
_symmetry.space_group_name_H-M   'P 1'
#
loop_
_entity.id
_entity.type
_entity.pdbx_description
1 polymer ?
#
loop_
_entity_poly.entity_id
_entity_poly.type
_entity_poly.pdbx_seq_one_letter_code
_entity_poly.pdbx_strand_id
1 'polypeptide(L)'
;MLAEMNCYYSNLIEGNHTKPTSIHKALQQDFSKESKEKALQLLAVAHIDAELFMRQKLAKEPALDVYSAEFLCALHKNFCSRLPEELLWVKSEEGKQRLKNIPEEFRDSEVRVGEHVPPTHASLLQFLERFKDVYNAPRDRVEQLVAAMAAHHRLVWIHPFLDGNGRVARLFTQACLYRLGINKRWIWSISRGLARKRKDSNLGFPGTYKGMLGYADIHRQGDLDGRGNLSAKALVAFCEFMLQTCLDQIRYMSRCLDLDTLEKRIRNYVEHAHLRGTLRREAEYLVLEAFKSGQISRGDAGRITGLSERTARNLLGGLVRLGLLRSDSPKGAVKLGIPIATAGWFFPELYPPGELEDDFQLLVDPSPSDPTVA
;
A
#
# COMPACT_ATOMS: atom_id res chain seq x y z
N MET A 1 8.93 -1.01 -2.12
CA MET A 1 8.34 -2.13 -1.35
C MET A 1 7.09 -1.75 -0.56
N LEU A 2 7.09 -0.81 0.43
CA LEU A 2 5.86 -0.52 1.22
C LEU A 2 4.71 0.08 0.38
N ALA A 3 5.00 0.95 -0.59
CA ALA A 3 3.98 1.44 -1.52
C ALA A 3 3.48 0.32 -2.46
N GLU A 4 4.37 -0.59 -2.88
CA GLU A 4 4.01 -1.78 -3.67
C GLU A 4 3.09 -2.71 -2.88
N MET A 5 3.42 -2.95 -1.59
CA MET A 5 2.55 -3.72 -0.69
C MET A 5 1.17 -3.07 -0.52
N ASN A 6 1.13 -1.75 -0.26
CA ASN A 6 -0.14 -1.04 -0.14
C ASN A 6 -0.97 -1.13 -1.42
N CYS A 7 -0.32 -0.94 -2.56
CA CYS A 7 -0.92 -1.07 -3.88
C CYS A 7 -1.50 -2.48 -4.10
N TYR A 8 -0.70 -3.53 -3.85
CA TYR A 8 -1.13 -4.93 -3.97
C TYR A 8 -2.43 -5.17 -3.21
N TYR A 9 -2.48 -4.84 -1.92
CA TYR A 9 -3.66 -5.09 -1.11
C TYR A 9 -4.84 -4.17 -1.44
N SER A 10 -4.58 -2.91 -1.78
CA SER A 10 -5.63 -1.98 -2.17
C SER A 10 -6.33 -2.42 -3.47
N ASN A 11 -5.56 -2.89 -4.45
CA ASN A 11 -6.11 -3.43 -5.69
C ASN A 11 -6.79 -4.79 -5.49
N LEU A 12 -6.24 -5.64 -4.61
CA LEU A 12 -6.86 -6.94 -4.27
C LEU A 12 -8.26 -6.76 -3.66
N ILE A 13 -8.48 -5.74 -2.82
CA ILE A 13 -9.80 -5.40 -2.27
C ILE A 13 -10.81 -5.10 -3.39
N GLU A 14 -10.36 -4.45 -4.46
CA GLU A 14 -11.20 -4.13 -5.63
C GLU A 14 -11.34 -5.31 -6.62
N GLY A 15 -10.73 -6.46 -6.32
CA GLY A 15 -10.77 -7.63 -7.20
C GLY A 15 -9.70 -7.62 -8.30
N ASN A 16 -8.78 -6.67 -8.28
CA ASN A 16 -7.66 -6.56 -9.22
C ASN A 16 -6.43 -7.22 -8.62
N HIS A 17 -6.25 -8.50 -8.90
CA HIS A 17 -5.10 -9.27 -8.41
C HIS A 17 -3.90 -9.09 -9.36
N THR A 18 -2.83 -8.48 -8.86
CA THR A 18 -1.56 -8.30 -9.58
C THR A 18 -0.44 -8.83 -8.69
N LYS A 19 0.32 -9.81 -9.15
CA LYS A 19 1.45 -10.36 -8.36
C LYS A 19 2.43 -9.27 -7.95
N PRO A 20 3.04 -9.32 -6.76
CA PRO A 20 4.02 -8.33 -6.30
C PRO A 20 5.20 -8.15 -7.26
N THR A 21 5.65 -9.24 -7.90
CA THR A 21 6.69 -9.22 -8.95
C THR A 21 6.27 -8.47 -10.20
N SER A 22 5.03 -8.66 -10.65
CA SER A 22 4.47 -7.92 -11.79
C SER A 22 4.35 -6.43 -11.48
N ILE A 23 4.01 -6.05 -10.24
CA ILE A 23 4.03 -4.66 -9.78
C ILE A 23 5.46 -4.11 -9.83
N HIS A 24 6.43 -4.86 -9.32
CA HIS A 24 7.84 -4.44 -9.32
C HIS A 24 8.39 -4.23 -10.72
N LYS A 25 8.14 -5.17 -11.65
CA LYS A 25 8.50 -5.04 -13.08
C LYS A 25 7.88 -3.80 -13.71
N ALA A 26 6.59 -3.54 -13.45
CA ALA A 26 5.90 -2.38 -13.97
C ALA A 26 6.54 -1.04 -13.53
N LEU A 27 7.03 -0.95 -12.28
CA LEU A 27 7.78 0.21 -11.81
C LEU A 27 9.11 0.41 -12.52
N GLN A 28 9.68 -0.66 -13.08
CA GLN A 28 10.88 -0.62 -13.93
C GLN A 28 10.55 -0.42 -15.42
N GLN A 29 9.28 -0.12 -15.77
CA GLN A 29 8.77 0.02 -17.14
C GLN A 29 8.81 -1.30 -17.93
N ASP A 30 8.93 -2.44 -17.27
CA ASP A 30 8.85 -3.77 -17.85
C ASP A 30 7.41 -4.27 -17.81
N PHE A 31 6.66 -4.00 -18.87
CA PHE A 31 5.26 -4.35 -18.98
C PHE A 31 5.06 -5.67 -19.72
N SER A 32 4.10 -6.45 -19.27
CA SER A 32 3.67 -7.69 -19.94
C SER A 32 3.18 -7.41 -21.37
N LYS A 33 3.41 -8.37 -22.25
CA LYS A 33 2.84 -8.37 -23.60
C LYS A 33 1.36 -8.76 -23.60
N GLU A 34 0.90 -9.45 -22.57
CA GLU A 34 -0.50 -9.81 -22.39
C GLU A 34 -1.29 -8.58 -21.97
N SER A 35 -2.33 -8.24 -22.74
CA SER A 35 -3.13 -7.02 -22.55
C SER A 35 -3.76 -6.93 -21.16
N LYS A 36 -4.29 -8.05 -20.64
CA LYS A 36 -4.94 -8.10 -19.32
C LYS A 36 -3.93 -7.86 -18.18
N GLU A 37 -2.78 -8.52 -18.23
CA GLU A 37 -1.73 -8.35 -17.23
C GLU A 37 -1.15 -6.93 -17.28
N LYS A 38 -0.90 -6.41 -18.48
CA LYS A 38 -0.44 -5.03 -18.69
C LYS A 38 -1.42 -4.02 -18.10
N ALA A 39 -2.73 -4.21 -18.28
CA ALA A 39 -3.74 -3.35 -17.69
C ALA A 39 -3.67 -3.34 -16.15
N LEU A 40 -3.50 -4.51 -15.52
CA LEU A 40 -3.31 -4.64 -14.08
C LEU A 40 -2.01 -3.97 -13.60
N GLN A 41 -0.92 -4.10 -14.36
CA GLN A 41 0.35 -3.42 -14.10
C GLN A 41 0.20 -1.89 -14.16
N LEU A 42 -0.47 -1.36 -15.17
CA LEU A 42 -0.74 0.08 -15.30
C LEU A 42 -1.62 0.60 -14.15
N LEU A 43 -2.62 -0.18 -13.74
CA LEU A 43 -3.46 0.12 -12.59
C LEU A 43 -2.62 0.19 -11.29
N ALA A 44 -1.66 -0.70 -11.14
CA ALA A 44 -0.76 -0.73 -9.99
C ALA A 44 0.18 0.49 -9.98
N VAL A 45 0.77 0.86 -11.11
CA VAL A 45 1.62 2.06 -11.23
C VAL A 45 0.81 3.31 -10.90
N ALA A 46 -0.41 3.44 -11.45
CA ALA A 46 -1.30 4.57 -11.18
C ALA A 46 -1.62 4.72 -9.69
N HIS A 47 -1.86 3.62 -8.98
CA HIS A 47 -2.11 3.64 -7.53
C HIS A 47 -0.87 4.09 -6.74
N ILE A 48 0.32 3.57 -7.09
CA ILE A 48 1.58 3.93 -6.43
C ILE A 48 1.91 5.40 -6.66
N ASP A 49 1.72 5.90 -7.88
CA ASP A 49 1.94 7.31 -8.21
C ASP A 49 0.99 8.24 -7.44
N ALA A 50 -0.30 7.87 -7.32
CA ALA A 50 -1.26 8.63 -6.51
C ALA A 50 -0.86 8.64 -5.02
N GLU A 51 -0.35 7.53 -4.49
CA GLU A 51 0.17 7.47 -3.12
C GLU A 51 1.42 8.34 -2.94
N LEU A 52 2.37 8.29 -3.88
CA LEU A 52 3.58 9.12 -3.83
C LEU A 52 3.25 10.61 -3.95
N PHE A 53 2.33 10.98 -4.83
CA PHE A 53 1.81 12.36 -4.93
C PHE A 53 1.22 12.80 -3.58
N MET A 54 0.36 12.01 -2.97
CA MET A 54 -0.24 12.28 -1.67
C MET A 54 0.82 12.51 -0.60
N ARG A 55 1.81 11.63 -0.51
CA ARG A 55 2.92 11.74 0.46
C ARG A 55 3.71 13.03 0.29
N GLN A 56 4.05 13.37 -0.96
CA GLN A 56 4.78 14.60 -1.28
C GLN A 56 3.97 15.84 -0.94
N LYS A 57 2.68 15.85 -1.29
CA LYS A 57 1.77 16.97 -1.02
C LYS A 57 1.61 17.21 0.49
N LEU A 58 1.39 16.14 1.27
CA LEU A 58 1.28 16.21 2.74
C LEU A 58 2.58 16.69 3.41
N ALA A 59 3.74 16.34 2.86
CA ALA A 59 5.03 16.80 3.39
C ALA A 59 5.31 18.28 3.06
N LYS A 60 4.88 18.75 1.88
CA LYS A 60 5.09 20.13 1.43
C LYS A 60 4.08 21.12 2.02
N GLU A 61 2.87 20.68 2.29
CA GLU A 61 1.74 21.49 2.73
C GLU A 61 1.23 21.05 4.12
N PRO A 62 1.90 21.45 5.21
CA PRO A 62 1.49 21.04 6.57
C PRO A 62 0.07 21.48 6.95
N ALA A 63 -0.48 22.53 6.36
CA ALA A 63 -1.83 23.04 6.59
C ALA A 63 -2.88 22.50 5.61
N LEU A 64 -2.52 21.56 4.71
CA LEU A 64 -3.43 21.01 3.72
C LEU A 64 -4.70 20.42 4.39
N ASP A 65 -5.87 20.84 3.94
CA ASP A 65 -7.14 20.25 4.37
C ASP A 65 -7.40 18.95 3.62
N VAL A 66 -7.18 17.82 4.32
CA VAL A 66 -7.37 16.49 3.73
C VAL A 66 -8.84 16.10 3.56
N TYR A 67 -9.76 16.84 4.17
CA TYR A 67 -11.20 16.61 4.03
C TYR A 67 -11.83 17.42 2.90
N SER A 68 -11.05 18.26 2.23
CA SER A 68 -11.55 19.11 1.16
C SER A 68 -11.86 18.33 -0.12
N ALA A 69 -12.86 18.81 -0.87
CA ALA A 69 -13.22 18.28 -2.18
C ALA A 69 -12.03 18.34 -3.16
N GLU A 70 -11.23 19.41 -3.10
CA GLU A 70 -10.05 19.61 -3.93
C GLU A 70 -8.98 18.56 -3.67
N PHE A 71 -8.77 18.16 -2.40
CA PHE A 71 -7.81 17.11 -2.08
C PHE A 71 -8.29 15.75 -2.58
N LEU A 72 -9.58 15.43 -2.42
CA LEU A 72 -10.15 14.18 -2.92
C LEU A 72 -10.10 14.10 -4.45
N CYS A 73 -10.42 15.19 -5.14
CA CYS A 73 -10.27 15.31 -6.60
C CYS A 73 -8.81 15.15 -7.04
N ALA A 74 -7.86 15.75 -6.32
CA ALA A 74 -6.44 15.63 -6.63
C ALA A 74 -5.94 14.19 -6.48
N LEU A 75 -6.41 13.42 -5.48
CA LEU A 75 -6.11 11.99 -5.36
C LEU A 75 -6.69 11.19 -6.53
N HIS A 76 -7.96 11.42 -6.85
CA HIS A 76 -8.64 10.76 -7.96
C HIS A 76 -7.97 11.08 -9.31
N LYS A 77 -7.64 12.36 -9.55
CA LYS A 77 -6.92 12.79 -10.75
C LYS A 77 -5.60 12.03 -10.92
N ASN A 78 -4.77 12.02 -9.87
CA ASN A 78 -3.46 11.36 -9.95
C ASN A 78 -3.56 9.85 -10.15
N PHE A 79 -4.63 9.24 -9.66
CA PHE A 79 -4.91 7.84 -9.92
C PHE A 79 -5.39 7.62 -11.36
N CYS A 80 -6.41 8.36 -11.82
CA CYS A 80 -7.08 8.11 -13.09
C CYS A 80 -6.31 8.61 -14.31
N SER A 81 -5.58 9.75 -14.21
CA SER A 81 -4.88 10.35 -15.36
C SER A 81 -3.78 9.49 -15.99
N ARG A 82 -3.34 8.45 -15.29
CA ARG A 82 -2.32 7.51 -15.78
C ARG A 82 -2.91 6.20 -16.30
N LEU A 83 -4.21 6.04 -16.19
CA LEU A 83 -4.88 4.86 -16.71
C LEU A 83 -5.08 5.00 -18.22
N PRO A 84 -4.91 3.91 -18.98
CA PRO A 84 -5.31 3.90 -20.36
C PRO A 84 -6.82 4.10 -20.50
N GLU A 85 -7.23 4.65 -21.62
CA GLU A 85 -8.63 5.06 -21.82
C GLU A 85 -9.62 3.91 -21.59
N GLU A 86 -9.24 2.69 -21.96
CA GLU A 86 -10.07 1.50 -21.82
C GLU A 86 -10.45 1.21 -20.35
N LEU A 87 -9.58 1.58 -19.40
CA LEU A 87 -9.79 1.40 -17.96
C LEU A 87 -10.57 2.55 -17.31
N LEU A 88 -10.84 3.62 -18.04
CA LEU A 88 -11.67 4.74 -17.59
C LEU A 88 -13.17 4.53 -17.88
N TRP A 89 -13.53 3.49 -18.61
CA TRP A 89 -14.93 3.23 -18.96
C TRP A 89 -15.57 2.27 -17.98
N VAL A 90 -16.64 2.70 -17.33
CA VAL A 90 -17.48 1.90 -16.43
C VAL A 90 -18.84 1.63 -17.08
N LYS A 91 -19.48 0.55 -16.68
CA LYS A 91 -20.86 0.26 -17.12
C LYS A 91 -21.84 1.09 -16.30
N SER A 92 -22.86 1.66 -16.93
CA SER A 92 -23.97 2.29 -16.22
C SER A 92 -24.72 1.27 -15.35
N GLU A 93 -25.53 1.74 -14.40
CA GLU A 93 -26.34 0.90 -13.49
C GLU A 93 -27.21 -0.12 -14.28
N GLU A 94 -27.81 0.32 -15.37
CA GLU A 94 -28.60 -0.55 -16.24
C GLU A 94 -27.78 -1.46 -17.15
N GLY A 95 -26.46 -1.32 -17.17
CA GLY A 95 -25.56 -2.08 -18.06
C GLY A 95 -25.68 -1.75 -19.55
N LYS A 96 -26.54 -0.78 -19.91
CA LYS A 96 -26.85 -0.44 -21.32
C LYS A 96 -25.90 0.58 -21.93
N GLN A 97 -25.27 1.40 -21.10
CA GLN A 97 -24.35 2.46 -21.53
C GLN A 97 -22.98 2.29 -20.86
N ARG A 98 -21.96 2.84 -21.50
CA ARG A 98 -20.63 3.01 -20.91
C ARG A 98 -20.46 4.47 -20.55
N LEU A 99 -20.11 4.73 -19.29
CA LEU A 99 -19.83 6.06 -18.77
C LEU A 99 -18.31 6.22 -18.64
N LYS A 100 -17.77 7.38 -19.02
CA LYS A 100 -16.36 7.67 -18.88
C LYS A 100 -16.09 8.29 -17.53
N ASN A 101 -15.26 7.64 -16.72
CA ASN A 101 -14.75 8.18 -15.47
C ASN A 101 -13.71 9.27 -15.80
N ILE A 102 -14.08 10.54 -15.60
CA ILE A 102 -13.23 11.68 -15.94
C ILE A 102 -12.34 11.98 -14.72
N PRO A 103 -11.00 12.01 -14.90
CA PRO A 103 -10.09 12.35 -13.82
C PRO A 103 -10.43 13.72 -13.21
N GLU A 104 -10.45 13.84 -11.87
CA GLU A 104 -10.73 15.07 -11.12
C GLU A 104 -12.22 15.48 -11.08
N GLU A 105 -13.09 14.87 -11.86
CA GLU A 105 -14.51 15.21 -11.88
C GLU A 105 -15.34 14.30 -10.97
N PHE A 106 -16.30 14.89 -10.27
CA PHE A 106 -17.31 14.15 -9.56
C PHE A 106 -18.29 13.56 -10.58
N ARG A 107 -18.94 12.45 -10.20
CA ARG A 107 -19.96 11.83 -11.05
C ARG A 107 -21.13 12.80 -11.30
N ASP A 108 -21.62 12.77 -12.51
CA ASP A 108 -22.78 13.52 -13.01
C ASP A 108 -24.01 12.61 -13.21
N SER A 109 -23.91 11.36 -12.78
CA SER A 109 -24.91 10.32 -12.96
C SER A 109 -25.12 9.52 -11.68
N GLU A 110 -26.27 8.82 -11.61
CA GLU A 110 -26.59 7.94 -10.51
C GLU A 110 -25.79 6.64 -10.61
N VAL A 111 -25.43 6.10 -9.46
CA VAL A 111 -24.65 4.88 -9.33
C VAL A 111 -25.22 4.01 -8.21
N ARG A 112 -24.99 2.70 -8.31
CA ARG A 112 -25.31 1.73 -7.25
C ARG A 112 -24.06 0.91 -6.93
N VAL A 113 -23.82 0.64 -5.65
CA VAL A 113 -22.66 -0.12 -5.16
C VAL A 113 -23.16 -1.30 -4.34
N GLY A 114 -23.38 -2.44 -4.99
CA GLY A 114 -24.08 -3.56 -4.37
C GLY A 114 -25.50 -3.16 -3.97
N GLU A 115 -25.84 -3.27 -2.70
CA GLU A 115 -27.15 -2.86 -2.16
C GLU A 115 -27.21 -1.35 -1.79
N HIS A 116 -26.05 -0.68 -1.73
CA HIS A 116 -25.99 0.72 -1.36
C HIS A 116 -26.34 1.63 -2.55
N VAL A 117 -27.25 2.57 -2.31
CA VAL A 117 -27.61 3.66 -3.23
C VAL A 117 -27.03 4.96 -2.67
N PRO A 118 -25.97 5.51 -3.28
CA PRO A 118 -25.38 6.76 -2.84
C PRO A 118 -26.34 7.95 -3.01
N PRO A 119 -26.06 9.12 -2.39
CA PRO A 119 -26.80 10.36 -2.64
C PRO A 119 -26.86 10.68 -4.13
N THR A 120 -27.92 11.39 -4.55
CA THR A 120 -28.05 11.83 -5.94
C THR A 120 -26.87 12.70 -6.36
N HIS A 121 -26.48 12.64 -7.63
CA HIS A 121 -25.36 13.47 -8.15
C HIS A 121 -25.64 14.98 -7.93
N ALA A 122 -26.89 15.43 -8.04
CA ALA A 122 -27.27 16.82 -7.79
C ALA A 122 -26.99 17.30 -6.35
N SER A 123 -26.97 16.39 -5.37
CA SER A 123 -26.72 16.71 -3.96
C SER A 123 -25.26 16.50 -3.53
N LEU A 124 -24.40 15.98 -4.40
CA LEU A 124 -23.02 15.61 -4.06
C LEU A 124 -22.22 16.73 -3.40
N LEU A 125 -22.25 17.94 -3.96
CA LEU A 125 -21.50 19.07 -3.41
C LEU A 125 -21.92 19.40 -1.99
N GLN A 126 -23.23 19.38 -1.69
CA GLN A 126 -23.73 19.61 -0.33
C GLN A 126 -23.25 18.54 0.64
N PHE A 127 -23.22 17.28 0.20
CA PHE A 127 -22.70 16.17 1.03
C PHE A 127 -21.19 16.31 1.25
N LEU A 128 -20.40 16.76 0.28
CA LEU A 128 -18.96 16.97 0.42
C LEU A 128 -18.65 18.20 1.30
N GLU A 129 -19.39 19.28 1.19
CA GLU A 129 -19.28 20.42 2.11
C GLU A 129 -19.59 19.99 3.53
N ARG A 130 -20.71 19.29 3.74
CA ARG A 130 -21.07 18.76 5.06
C ARG A 130 -20.04 17.76 5.58
N PHE A 131 -19.45 16.94 4.73
CA PHE A 131 -18.37 16.02 5.07
C PHE A 131 -17.16 16.80 5.61
N LYS A 132 -16.70 17.82 4.92
CA LYS A 132 -15.61 18.69 5.35
C LYS A 132 -15.94 19.35 6.71
N ASP A 133 -17.09 19.99 6.85
CA ASP A 133 -17.48 20.71 8.05
C ASP A 133 -17.53 19.78 9.28
N VAL A 134 -18.09 18.59 9.11
CA VAL A 134 -18.24 17.64 10.23
C VAL A 134 -16.90 17.02 10.61
N TYR A 135 -16.11 16.57 9.67
CA TYR A 135 -14.92 15.76 9.98
C TYR A 135 -13.64 16.58 10.17
N ASN A 136 -13.57 17.80 9.64
CA ASN A 136 -12.47 18.74 9.89
C ASN A 136 -12.70 19.67 11.10
N ALA A 137 -13.83 19.53 11.81
CA ALA A 137 -14.10 20.31 12.99
C ALA A 137 -13.02 20.08 14.07
N PRO A 138 -12.66 21.12 14.86
CA PRO A 138 -11.71 20.98 15.96
C PRO A 138 -12.15 19.92 16.97
N ARG A 139 -11.23 19.03 17.32
CA ARG A 139 -11.43 17.93 18.27
C ARG A 139 -10.11 17.62 18.95
N ASP A 140 -10.16 16.91 20.07
CA ASP A 140 -8.95 16.31 20.62
C ASP A 140 -8.39 15.20 19.69
N ARG A 141 -7.19 14.73 19.99
CA ARG A 141 -6.48 13.78 19.13
C ARG A 141 -7.17 12.42 19.01
N VAL A 142 -7.82 11.96 20.08
CA VAL A 142 -8.54 10.68 20.09
C VAL A 142 -9.81 10.80 19.27
N GLU A 143 -10.56 11.86 19.47
CA GLU A 143 -11.77 12.17 18.70
C GLU A 143 -11.46 12.35 17.20
N GLN A 144 -10.34 13.01 16.88
CA GLN A 144 -9.87 13.14 15.48
C GLN A 144 -9.57 11.77 14.85
N LEU A 145 -8.99 10.84 15.61
CA LEU A 145 -8.72 9.50 15.11
C LEU A 145 -10.01 8.73 14.85
N VAL A 146 -10.98 8.77 15.76
CA VAL A 146 -12.30 8.14 15.56
C VAL A 146 -13.04 8.80 14.40
N ALA A 147 -13.00 10.14 14.31
CA ALA A 147 -13.59 10.91 13.22
C ALA A 147 -12.99 10.52 11.85
N ALA A 148 -11.68 10.28 11.76
CA ALA A 148 -11.04 9.81 10.53
C ALA A 148 -11.55 8.44 10.08
N MET A 149 -11.83 7.51 11.02
CA MET A 149 -12.43 6.21 10.69
C MET A 149 -13.88 6.35 10.23
N ALA A 150 -14.65 7.19 10.90
CA ALA A 150 -16.03 7.49 10.50
C ALA A 150 -16.09 8.23 9.15
N ALA A 151 -15.13 9.14 8.90
CA ALA A 151 -14.99 9.84 7.62
C ALA A 151 -14.69 8.87 6.46
N HIS A 152 -13.86 7.85 6.70
CA HIS A 152 -13.62 6.80 5.70
C HIS A 152 -14.94 6.17 5.22
N HIS A 153 -15.78 5.73 6.17
CA HIS A 153 -17.09 5.17 5.84
C HIS A 153 -17.95 6.20 5.09
N ARG A 154 -18.05 7.43 5.60
CA ARG A 154 -18.87 8.48 4.99
C ARG A 154 -18.43 8.81 3.57
N LEU A 155 -17.12 8.84 3.29
CA LEU A 155 -16.60 9.08 1.93
C LEU A 155 -17.00 7.95 0.97
N VAL A 156 -16.85 6.69 1.39
CA VAL A 156 -17.30 5.54 0.60
C VAL A 156 -18.81 5.57 0.37
N TRP A 157 -19.57 5.97 1.39
CA TRP A 157 -21.04 6.09 1.31
C TRP A 157 -21.50 7.22 0.37
N ILE A 158 -20.82 8.37 0.35
CA ILE A 158 -21.09 9.48 -0.60
C ILE A 158 -20.80 9.04 -2.03
N HIS A 159 -19.76 8.25 -2.23
CA HIS A 159 -19.32 7.70 -3.53
C HIS A 159 -19.20 8.77 -4.60
N PRO A 160 -18.29 9.74 -4.44
CA PRO A 160 -18.28 10.96 -5.25
C PRO A 160 -17.84 10.77 -6.70
N PHE A 161 -17.16 9.68 -7.05
CA PHE A 161 -16.63 9.43 -8.40
C PHE A 161 -17.38 8.25 -9.06
N LEU A 162 -17.27 8.13 -10.37
CA LEU A 162 -17.83 6.97 -11.10
C LEU A 162 -17.07 5.68 -10.78
N ASP A 163 -15.76 5.75 -10.61
CA ASP A 163 -14.89 4.64 -10.17
C ASP A 163 -13.72 5.18 -9.34
N GLY A 164 -13.02 4.29 -8.66
CA GLY A 164 -11.84 4.63 -7.85
C GLY A 164 -12.14 5.05 -6.40
N ASN A 165 -13.42 5.15 -6.01
CA ASN A 165 -13.83 5.60 -4.67
C ASN A 165 -13.17 4.83 -3.53
N GLY A 166 -13.10 3.50 -3.61
CA GLY A 166 -12.47 2.68 -2.58
C GLY A 166 -10.98 2.96 -2.43
N ARG A 167 -10.25 3.14 -3.55
CA ARG A 167 -8.82 3.46 -3.58
C ARG A 167 -8.57 4.87 -3.01
N VAL A 168 -9.37 5.85 -3.44
CA VAL A 168 -9.32 7.22 -2.90
C VAL A 168 -9.59 7.23 -1.39
N ALA A 169 -10.62 6.52 -0.91
CA ALA A 169 -10.96 6.46 0.52
C ALA A 169 -9.83 5.82 1.36
N ARG A 170 -9.15 4.79 0.86
CA ARG A 170 -8.00 4.19 1.56
C ARG A 170 -6.78 5.12 1.59
N LEU A 171 -6.49 5.84 0.49
CA LEU A 171 -5.44 6.86 0.46
C LEU A 171 -5.80 8.04 1.37
N PHE A 172 -7.04 8.53 1.33
CA PHE A 172 -7.55 9.55 2.24
C PHE A 172 -7.35 9.17 3.73
N THR A 173 -7.68 7.92 4.10
CA THR A 173 -7.48 7.45 5.47
C THR A 173 -6.00 7.46 5.86
N GLN A 174 -5.11 7.06 4.95
CA GLN A 174 -3.66 7.15 5.20
C GLN A 174 -3.21 8.61 5.37
N ALA A 175 -3.79 9.56 4.61
CA ALA A 175 -3.52 10.98 4.77
C ALA A 175 -3.96 11.48 6.16
N CYS A 176 -5.15 11.10 6.63
CA CYS A 176 -5.62 11.41 7.98
C CYS A 176 -4.68 10.86 9.06
N LEU A 177 -4.29 9.59 8.96
CA LEU A 177 -3.34 8.96 9.90
C LEU A 177 -1.97 9.63 9.89
N TYR A 178 -1.48 10.09 8.73
CA TYR A 178 -0.27 10.88 8.64
C TYR A 178 -0.40 12.22 9.37
N ARG A 179 -1.51 12.94 9.15
CA ARG A 179 -1.80 14.25 9.81
C ARG A 179 -1.84 14.10 11.32
N LEU A 180 -2.45 13.04 11.83
CA LEU A 180 -2.50 12.70 13.26
C LEU A 180 -1.16 12.22 13.83
N GLY A 181 -0.10 12.11 13.01
CA GLY A 181 1.23 11.68 13.46
C GLY A 181 1.36 10.17 13.69
N ILE A 182 0.35 9.37 13.34
CA ILE A 182 0.33 7.92 13.59
C ILE A 182 1.16 7.15 12.58
N ASN A 183 1.21 7.60 11.32
CA ASN A 183 1.98 6.94 10.25
C ASN A 183 2.90 7.91 9.49
N LYS A 184 3.64 8.76 10.20
CA LYS A 184 4.55 9.77 9.61
C LYS A 184 5.64 9.19 8.70
N ARG A 185 6.04 7.95 8.93
CA ARG A 185 7.12 7.29 8.17
C ARG A 185 6.62 6.32 7.12
N TRP A 186 5.31 6.18 6.95
CA TRP A 186 4.68 5.27 6.00
C TRP A 186 5.14 3.82 6.11
N ILE A 187 5.43 3.35 7.34
CA ILE A 187 6.01 2.03 7.60
C ILE A 187 4.97 0.91 7.64
N TRP A 188 3.69 1.22 7.62
CA TRP A 188 2.61 0.24 7.58
C TRP A 188 1.45 0.72 6.69
N SER A 189 0.55 -0.19 6.31
CA SER A 189 -0.61 0.11 5.48
C SER A 189 -1.88 -0.49 6.06
N ILE A 190 -2.95 0.32 6.12
CA ILE A 190 -4.26 -0.17 6.52
C ILE A 190 -4.82 -1.14 5.48
N SER A 191 -4.53 -0.95 4.18
CA SER A 191 -5.06 -1.79 3.09
C SER A 191 -4.70 -3.26 3.28
N ARG A 192 -3.47 -3.57 3.79
CA ARG A 192 -3.09 -4.95 4.11
C ARG A 192 -3.99 -5.56 5.18
N GLY A 193 -4.34 -4.81 6.21
CA GLY A 193 -5.25 -5.27 7.26
C GLY A 193 -6.69 -5.44 6.76
N LEU A 194 -7.16 -4.52 5.91
CA LEU A 194 -8.51 -4.54 5.34
C LEU A 194 -8.72 -5.70 4.34
N ALA A 195 -7.69 -6.09 3.60
CA ALA A 195 -7.75 -7.19 2.64
C ALA A 195 -7.79 -8.58 3.32
N ARG A 196 -7.34 -8.68 4.57
CA ARG A 196 -7.30 -9.95 5.31
C ARG A 196 -8.62 -10.20 6.02
N LYS A 197 -9.13 -11.43 5.92
CA LYS A 197 -10.27 -11.88 6.75
C LYS A 197 -9.81 -11.99 8.21
N ARG A 198 -10.51 -11.38 9.13
CA ARG A 198 -10.26 -11.58 10.57
C ARG A 198 -10.86 -12.90 11.01
N LYS A 199 -10.06 -13.74 11.65
CA LYS A 199 -10.52 -15.01 12.21
C LYS A 199 -11.32 -14.85 13.53
N ASP A 200 -11.18 -13.68 14.18
CA ASP A 200 -11.74 -13.42 15.52
C ASP A 200 -13.16 -12.85 15.50
N SER A 201 -13.99 -13.26 14.56
CA SER A 201 -15.37 -12.78 14.43
C SER A 201 -16.35 -13.36 15.48
N ASN A 202 -15.91 -13.53 16.72
CA ASN A 202 -16.79 -13.83 17.87
C ASN A 202 -17.71 -12.64 18.23
N LEU A 203 -17.63 -11.52 17.48
CA LEU A 203 -18.37 -10.29 17.77
C LEU A 203 -19.72 -10.18 17.05
N GLY A 204 -20.17 -11.21 16.31
CA GLY A 204 -21.44 -11.16 15.59
C GLY A 204 -21.47 -10.17 14.39
N PHE A 205 -20.29 -9.65 13.98
CA PHE A 205 -20.15 -8.74 12.86
C PHE A 205 -19.48 -9.41 11.65
N PRO A 206 -19.71 -8.88 10.42
CA PRO A 206 -19.01 -9.38 9.24
C PRO A 206 -17.49 -9.25 9.42
N GLY A 207 -16.74 -10.36 9.31
CA GLY A 207 -15.28 -10.38 9.48
C GLY A 207 -14.49 -9.79 8.30
N THR A 208 -15.13 -9.11 7.35
CA THR A 208 -14.52 -8.55 6.15
C THR A 208 -14.77 -7.05 6.04
N TYR A 209 -13.84 -6.32 5.42
CA TYR A 209 -13.96 -4.88 5.22
C TYR A 209 -15.24 -4.49 4.46
N LYS A 210 -15.55 -5.14 3.33
CA LYS A 210 -16.77 -4.86 2.56
C LYS A 210 -18.05 -5.18 3.37
N GLY A 211 -18.02 -6.27 4.15
CA GLY A 211 -19.13 -6.60 5.04
C GLY A 211 -19.32 -5.54 6.14
N MET A 212 -18.24 -5.00 6.70
CA MET A 212 -18.30 -3.95 7.72
C MET A 212 -18.78 -2.60 7.14
N LEU A 213 -18.44 -2.28 5.89
CA LEU A 213 -19.03 -1.12 5.19
C LEU A 213 -20.55 -1.28 5.06
N GLY A 214 -21.02 -2.41 4.52
CA GLY A 214 -22.46 -2.67 4.40
C GLY A 214 -23.18 -2.72 5.76
N TYR A 215 -22.52 -3.27 6.80
CA TYR A 215 -23.08 -3.23 8.16
C TYR A 215 -23.25 -1.81 8.67
N ALA A 216 -22.32 -0.90 8.40
CA ALA A 216 -22.42 0.51 8.81
C ALA A 216 -23.51 1.29 8.01
N ASP A 217 -24.06 0.71 6.95
CA ASP A 217 -25.14 1.29 6.14
C ASP A 217 -26.54 0.85 6.60
N ILE A 218 -26.66 -0.03 7.61
CA ILE A 218 -27.98 -0.44 8.09
C ILE A 218 -28.78 0.73 8.67
N HIS A 219 -30.10 0.64 8.57
CA HIS A 219 -31.00 1.60 9.15
C HIS A 219 -30.88 1.63 10.69
N ARG A 220 -31.19 2.78 11.28
CA ARG A 220 -31.26 2.96 12.73
C ARG A 220 -32.17 1.91 13.38
N GLN A 221 -31.75 1.40 14.54
CA GLN A 221 -32.43 0.32 15.27
C GLN A 221 -33.27 0.88 16.45
N GLY A 222 -33.85 2.05 16.28
CA GLY A 222 -34.66 2.72 17.30
C GLY A 222 -34.31 4.20 17.43
N ASP A 223 -35.01 4.90 18.37
CA ASP A 223 -34.87 6.36 18.48
C ASP A 223 -33.53 6.83 19.00
N LEU A 224 -32.88 6.05 19.82
CA LEU A 224 -31.55 6.36 20.38
C LEU A 224 -30.38 5.88 19.51
N ASP A 225 -30.65 5.15 18.42
CA ASP A 225 -29.64 4.63 17.51
C ASP A 225 -29.63 5.39 16.19
N GLY A 226 -29.57 6.71 16.21
CA GLY A 226 -29.72 7.50 15.01
C GLY A 226 -28.55 8.43 14.69
N ARG A 227 -28.08 8.37 13.43
CA ARG A 227 -27.30 9.41 12.74
C ARG A 227 -28.00 9.73 11.41
N GLY A 228 -29.13 10.39 11.51
CA GLY A 228 -30.12 10.44 10.45
C GLY A 228 -30.84 9.10 10.31
N ASN A 229 -30.92 8.53 9.12
CA ASN A 229 -31.58 7.25 8.86
C ASN A 229 -30.72 6.02 9.16
N LEU A 230 -29.44 6.19 9.45
CA LEU A 230 -28.47 5.11 9.65
C LEU A 230 -28.21 4.86 11.13
N SER A 231 -27.76 3.63 11.46
CA SER A 231 -27.42 3.21 12.81
C SER A 231 -26.11 3.86 13.29
N ALA A 232 -26.16 4.54 14.41
CA ALA A 232 -24.97 5.04 15.11
C ALA A 232 -24.14 3.88 15.68
N LYS A 233 -24.79 2.86 16.25
CA LYS A 233 -24.14 1.66 16.82
C LYS A 233 -23.36 0.91 15.74
N ALA A 234 -23.88 0.78 14.54
CA ALA A 234 -23.19 0.13 13.44
C ALA A 234 -21.97 0.93 12.96
N LEU A 235 -22.06 2.28 12.95
CA LEU A 235 -20.88 3.12 12.69
C LEU A 235 -19.80 2.97 13.74
N VAL A 236 -20.16 2.91 15.03
CA VAL A 236 -19.20 2.66 16.13
C VAL A 236 -18.50 1.34 15.91
N ALA A 237 -19.21 0.26 15.60
CA ALA A 237 -18.63 -1.05 15.31
C ALA A 237 -17.66 -1.00 14.10
N PHE A 238 -18.00 -0.23 13.06
CA PHE A 238 -17.10 0.01 11.94
C PHE A 238 -15.83 0.76 12.37
N CYS A 239 -15.95 1.81 13.16
CA CYS A 239 -14.79 2.56 13.67
C CYS A 239 -13.88 1.66 14.53
N GLU A 240 -14.45 0.84 15.40
CA GLU A 240 -13.71 -0.15 16.20
C GLU A 240 -12.96 -1.14 15.32
N PHE A 241 -13.61 -1.69 14.28
CA PHE A 241 -13.00 -2.57 13.29
C PHE A 241 -11.80 -1.90 12.61
N MET A 242 -11.94 -0.66 12.17
CA MET A 242 -10.87 0.12 11.53
C MET A 242 -9.70 0.37 12.48
N LEU A 243 -9.97 0.78 13.73
CA LEU A 243 -8.94 1.03 14.74
C LEU A 243 -8.18 -0.26 15.12
N GLN A 244 -8.90 -1.35 15.30
CA GLN A 244 -8.29 -2.66 15.56
C GLN A 244 -7.44 -3.12 14.37
N THR A 245 -7.88 -2.83 13.14
CA THR A 245 -7.11 -3.10 11.93
C THR A 245 -5.82 -2.28 11.90
N CYS A 246 -5.86 -1.00 12.24
CA CYS A 246 -4.65 -0.18 12.38
C CYS A 246 -3.69 -0.75 13.43
N LEU A 247 -4.21 -1.11 14.61
CA LEU A 247 -3.40 -1.67 15.70
C LEU A 247 -2.74 -3.00 15.31
N ASP A 248 -3.47 -3.88 14.61
CA ASP A 248 -2.93 -5.13 14.08
C ASP A 248 -1.76 -4.86 13.10
N GLN A 249 -1.91 -3.90 12.20
CA GLN A 249 -0.85 -3.56 11.24
C GLN A 249 0.36 -2.91 11.91
N ILE A 250 0.17 -2.07 12.91
CA ILE A 250 1.26 -1.50 13.70
C ILE A 250 2.02 -2.62 14.42
N ARG A 251 1.31 -3.53 15.11
CA ARG A 251 1.92 -4.66 15.82
C ARG A 251 2.66 -5.60 14.87
N TYR A 252 2.09 -5.89 13.71
CA TYR A 252 2.73 -6.70 12.67
C TYR A 252 4.05 -6.07 12.23
N MET A 253 4.03 -4.78 11.84
CA MET A 253 5.24 -4.11 11.38
C MET A 253 6.27 -3.91 12.50
N SER A 254 5.85 -3.69 13.74
CA SER A 254 6.76 -3.63 14.89
C SER A 254 7.54 -4.94 15.06
N ARG A 255 6.85 -6.09 14.94
CA ARG A 255 7.52 -7.41 14.97
C ARG A 255 8.42 -7.64 13.77
N CYS A 256 8.01 -7.19 12.59
CA CYS A 256 8.82 -7.33 11.37
C CYS A 256 10.10 -6.49 11.42
N LEU A 257 10.04 -5.32 12.04
CA LEU A 257 11.15 -4.36 12.13
C LEU A 257 11.95 -4.48 13.44
N ASP A 258 11.65 -5.47 14.27
CA ASP A 258 12.50 -5.81 15.41
C ASP A 258 13.91 -6.16 14.93
N LEU A 259 14.92 -5.43 15.41
CA LEU A 259 16.27 -5.46 14.85
C LEU A 259 16.93 -6.82 15.01
N ASP A 260 16.80 -7.44 16.17
CA ASP A 260 17.45 -8.74 16.45
C ASP A 260 16.82 -9.85 15.60
N THR A 261 15.52 -9.80 15.45
CA THR A 261 14.78 -10.77 14.63
C THR A 261 15.04 -10.55 13.15
N LEU A 262 15.13 -9.30 12.71
CA LEU A 262 15.42 -8.96 11.31
C LEU A 262 16.87 -9.34 10.95
N GLU A 263 17.85 -9.11 11.85
CA GLU A 263 19.23 -9.58 11.64
C GLU A 263 19.28 -11.09 11.42
N LYS A 264 18.61 -11.87 12.27
CA LYS A 264 18.53 -13.34 12.12
C LYS A 264 17.92 -13.75 10.78
N ARG A 265 16.87 -13.06 10.33
CA ARG A 265 16.23 -13.36 9.03
C ARG A 265 17.15 -13.02 7.85
N ILE A 266 17.89 -11.90 7.91
CA ILE A 266 18.88 -11.53 6.90
C ILE A 266 19.99 -12.59 6.84
N ARG A 267 20.52 -13.01 7.98
CA ARG A 267 21.54 -14.05 8.08
C ARG A 267 21.06 -15.37 7.47
N ASN A 268 19.89 -15.85 7.88
CA ASN A 268 19.29 -17.08 7.36
C ASN A 268 19.07 -17.04 5.84
N TYR A 269 18.67 -15.88 5.32
CA TYR A 269 18.53 -15.70 3.88
C TYR A 269 19.87 -15.85 3.15
N VAL A 270 20.91 -15.16 3.61
CA VAL A 270 22.25 -15.22 2.95
C VAL A 270 22.85 -16.60 3.04
N GLU A 271 22.71 -17.28 4.20
CA GLU A 271 23.14 -18.67 4.36
C GLU A 271 22.40 -19.61 3.38
N HIS A 272 21.09 -19.48 3.26
CA HIS A 272 20.29 -20.26 2.31
C HIS A 272 20.71 -20.01 0.86
N ALA A 273 20.94 -18.74 0.48
CA ALA A 273 21.43 -18.36 -0.84
C ALA A 273 22.86 -18.91 -1.11
N HIS A 274 23.72 -18.94 -0.08
CA HIS A 274 25.03 -19.55 -0.17
C HIS A 274 24.95 -21.07 -0.41
N LEU A 275 24.11 -21.78 0.33
CA LEU A 275 23.91 -23.24 0.16
C LEU A 275 23.37 -23.60 -1.23
N ARG A 276 22.65 -22.67 -1.87
CA ARG A 276 22.19 -22.82 -3.26
C ARG A 276 23.22 -22.40 -4.32
N GLY A 277 24.40 -21.93 -3.90
CA GLY A 277 25.46 -21.47 -4.81
C GLY A 277 25.18 -20.10 -5.46
N THR A 278 24.18 -19.34 -4.99
CA THR A 278 23.83 -18.02 -5.56
C THR A 278 24.60 -16.88 -4.93
N LEU A 279 25.06 -17.04 -3.69
CA LEU A 279 25.87 -16.04 -2.97
C LEU A 279 27.10 -16.68 -2.34
N ARG A 280 28.19 -15.90 -2.28
CA ARG A 280 29.35 -16.26 -1.47
C ARG A 280 29.01 -16.07 0.02
N ARG A 281 29.64 -16.88 0.88
CA ARG A 281 29.43 -16.79 2.33
C ARG A 281 29.77 -15.40 2.89
N GLU A 282 30.81 -14.76 2.36
CA GLU A 282 31.27 -13.44 2.81
C GLU A 282 30.28 -12.31 2.49
N ALA A 283 29.26 -12.56 1.65
CA ALA A 283 28.16 -11.64 1.41
C ALA A 283 27.43 -11.26 2.71
N GLU A 284 27.33 -12.21 3.66
CA GLU A 284 26.74 -11.99 4.98
C GLU A 284 27.34 -10.79 5.69
N TYR A 285 28.68 -10.68 5.71
CA TYR A 285 29.35 -9.58 6.41
C TYR A 285 29.00 -8.21 5.83
N LEU A 286 28.93 -8.07 4.50
CA LEU A 286 28.58 -6.80 3.87
C LEU A 286 27.12 -6.43 4.10
N VAL A 287 26.20 -7.41 3.98
CA VAL A 287 24.76 -7.15 4.14
C VAL A 287 24.43 -6.81 5.59
N LEU A 288 25.01 -7.54 6.56
CA LEU A 288 24.80 -7.29 7.98
C LEU A 288 25.47 -5.98 8.44
N GLU A 289 26.67 -5.66 7.94
CA GLU A 289 27.31 -4.39 8.27
C GLU A 289 26.49 -3.22 7.74
N ALA A 290 26.00 -3.30 6.49
CA ALA A 290 25.11 -2.27 5.93
C ALA A 290 23.80 -2.14 6.73
N PHE A 291 23.28 -3.24 7.27
CA PHE A 291 22.10 -3.22 8.14
C PHE A 291 22.38 -2.54 9.47
N LYS A 292 23.49 -2.88 10.15
CA LYS A 292 23.85 -2.37 11.49
C LYS A 292 24.30 -0.91 11.47
N SER A 293 25.19 -0.58 10.51
CA SER A 293 25.79 0.76 10.41
C SER A 293 24.94 1.73 9.56
N GLY A 294 23.84 1.24 8.95
CA GLY A 294 22.99 2.02 8.05
C GLY A 294 23.59 2.23 6.66
N GLN A 295 24.93 2.36 6.56
CA GLN A 295 25.67 2.43 5.30
C GLN A 295 27.12 2.03 5.49
N ILE A 296 27.75 1.53 4.41
CA ILE A 296 29.18 1.20 4.38
C ILE A 296 29.88 1.89 3.21
N SER A 297 31.13 2.26 3.41
CA SER A 297 31.98 2.76 2.32
C SER A 297 32.40 1.60 1.41
N ARG A 298 32.44 1.83 0.10
CA ARG A 298 32.91 0.81 -0.85
C ARG A 298 34.35 0.38 -0.61
N GLY A 299 35.21 1.29 -0.09
CA GLY A 299 36.59 1.02 0.25
C GLY A 299 36.74 0.07 1.45
N ASP A 300 35.74 -0.03 2.32
CA ASP A 300 35.77 -0.91 3.49
C ASP A 300 35.46 -2.37 3.19
N ALA A 301 35.01 -2.68 1.96
CA ALA A 301 34.56 -4.01 1.61
C ALA A 301 35.64 -5.10 1.86
N GLY A 302 36.90 -4.82 1.55
CA GLY A 302 38.02 -5.74 1.83
C GLY A 302 38.21 -6.00 3.33
N ARG A 303 38.21 -4.95 4.14
CA ARG A 303 38.31 -5.04 5.60
C ARG A 303 37.12 -5.79 6.22
N ILE A 304 35.92 -5.53 5.76
CA ILE A 304 34.69 -6.17 6.29
C ILE A 304 34.64 -7.66 5.96
N THR A 305 35.06 -8.03 4.75
CA THR A 305 34.97 -9.44 4.27
C THR A 305 36.20 -10.26 4.53
N GLY A 306 37.37 -9.64 4.80
CA GLY A 306 38.65 -10.31 4.85
C GLY A 306 39.18 -10.78 3.48
N LEU A 307 38.54 -10.39 2.38
CA LEU A 307 38.92 -10.75 1.01
C LEU A 307 39.91 -9.72 0.42
N SER A 308 40.59 -10.12 -0.67
CA SER A 308 41.39 -9.16 -1.46
C SER A 308 40.47 -8.03 -1.97
N GLU A 309 41.04 -6.82 -2.14
CA GLU A 309 40.26 -5.63 -2.59
C GLU A 309 39.48 -5.88 -3.88
N ARG A 310 40.10 -6.59 -4.86
CA ARG A 310 39.45 -6.93 -6.12
C ARG A 310 38.22 -7.85 -5.90
N THR A 311 38.40 -8.90 -5.10
CA THR A 311 37.32 -9.88 -4.82
C THR A 311 36.21 -9.24 -4.01
N ALA A 312 36.53 -8.45 -2.99
CA ALA A 312 35.55 -7.73 -2.17
C ALA A 312 34.75 -6.72 -3.00
N ARG A 313 35.42 -6.00 -3.92
CA ARG A 313 34.75 -5.06 -4.84
C ARG A 313 33.79 -5.77 -5.79
N ASN A 314 34.16 -6.93 -6.33
CA ASN A 314 33.33 -7.73 -7.20
C ASN A 314 32.11 -8.25 -6.43
N LEU A 315 32.30 -8.80 -5.23
CA LEU A 315 31.21 -9.25 -4.36
C LEU A 315 30.24 -8.11 -4.05
N LEU A 316 30.75 -6.96 -3.63
CA LEU A 316 29.90 -5.78 -3.36
C LEU A 316 29.14 -5.34 -4.61
N GLY A 317 29.78 -5.34 -5.78
CA GLY A 317 29.15 -5.06 -7.07
C GLY A 317 28.03 -6.05 -7.40
N GLY A 318 28.23 -7.34 -7.14
CA GLY A 318 27.22 -8.38 -7.26
C GLY A 318 26.02 -8.13 -6.35
N LEU A 319 26.25 -7.83 -5.08
CA LEU A 319 25.18 -7.52 -4.13
C LEU A 319 24.36 -6.27 -4.52
N VAL A 320 25.00 -5.27 -5.14
CA VAL A 320 24.30 -4.09 -5.67
C VAL A 320 23.45 -4.45 -6.89
N ARG A 321 23.98 -5.29 -7.80
CA ARG A 321 23.19 -5.77 -8.96
C ARG A 321 21.98 -6.58 -8.53
N LEU A 322 22.12 -7.43 -7.53
CA LEU A 322 21.03 -8.22 -6.93
C LEU A 322 20.05 -7.36 -6.09
N GLY A 323 20.36 -6.08 -5.85
CA GLY A 323 19.52 -5.20 -5.04
C GLY A 323 19.60 -5.45 -3.53
N LEU A 324 20.44 -6.39 -3.06
CA LEU A 324 20.67 -6.63 -1.62
C LEU A 324 21.44 -5.47 -0.97
N LEU A 325 22.21 -4.75 -1.75
CA LEU A 325 22.77 -3.45 -1.40
C LEU A 325 22.31 -2.43 -2.45
N ARG A 326 22.18 -1.16 -2.04
CA ARG A 326 21.82 -0.06 -2.95
C ARG A 326 22.73 1.14 -2.70
N SER A 327 22.94 1.95 -3.70
CA SER A 327 23.71 3.19 -3.60
C SER A 327 22.99 4.30 -4.34
N ASP A 328 23.05 5.50 -3.77
CA ASP A 328 22.43 6.69 -4.36
C ASP A 328 23.26 7.28 -5.53
N SER A 329 24.51 6.78 -5.69
CA SER A 329 25.39 7.14 -6.81
C SER A 329 26.38 6.01 -7.13
N PRO A 330 26.97 5.96 -8.35
CA PRO A 330 27.88 4.88 -8.77
C PRO A 330 29.10 4.67 -7.85
N LYS A 331 29.60 5.73 -7.19
CA LYS A 331 30.74 5.70 -6.29
C LYS A 331 30.36 5.91 -4.82
N GLY A 332 29.09 6.16 -4.52
CA GLY A 332 28.62 6.44 -3.18
C GLY A 332 28.65 5.25 -2.24
N ALA A 333 28.48 5.52 -0.95
CA ALA A 333 28.29 4.50 0.07
C ALA A 333 27.11 3.60 -0.28
N VAL A 334 27.15 2.37 0.18
CA VAL A 334 26.07 1.40 -0.03
C VAL A 334 25.30 1.19 1.26
N LYS A 335 23.99 0.99 1.13
CA LYS A 335 23.02 0.77 2.19
C LYS A 335 22.33 -0.56 1.96
N LEU A 336 21.70 -1.12 2.99
CA LEU A 336 20.85 -2.30 2.81
C LEU A 336 19.78 -2.04 1.74
N GLY A 337 19.71 -2.93 0.77
CA GLY A 337 18.61 -3.04 -0.19
C GLY A 337 17.67 -4.14 0.23
N ILE A 338 16.42 -4.06 -0.24
CA ILE A 338 15.39 -5.07 0.03
C ILE A 338 14.69 -5.35 -1.31
N PRO A 339 15.28 -6.22 -2.13
CA PRO A 339 14.64 -6.63 -3.38
C PRO A 339 13.36 -7.41 -3.09
N ILE A 340 12.41 -7.39 -4.01
CA ILE A 340 11.11 -8.06 -3.84
C ILE A 340 11.26 -9.56 -3.55
N ALA A 341 12.26 -10.20 -4.13
CA ALA A 341 12.58 -11.60 -3.91
C ALA A 341 12.95 -11.94 -2.45
N THR A 342 13.42 -10.98 -1.67
CA THR A 342 13.73 -11.17 -0.24
C THR A 342 12.57 -10.82 0.67
N ALA A 343 11.46 -10.29 0.13
CA ALA A 343 10.36 -9.78 0.96
C ALA A 343 9.76 -10.85 1.87
N GLY A 344 9.60 -12.08 1.38
CA GLY A 344 9.09 -13.20 2.17
C GLY A 344 10.04 -13.65 3.30
N TRP A 345 11.35 -13.49 3.10
CA TRP A 345 12.36 -13.80 4.09
C TRP A 345 12.50 -12.74 5.17
N PHE A 346 12.60 -11.48 4.74
CA PHE A 346 12.82 -10.36 5.68
C PHE A 346 11.53 -9.96 6.40
N PHE A 347 10.39 -10.07 5.73
CA PHE A 347 9.07 -9.71 6.26
C PHE A 347 8.07 -10.87 6.06
N PRO A 348 8.13 -11.89 6.91
CA PRO A 348 7.21 -13.02 6.84
C PRO A 348 5.76 -12.56 6.81
N GLU A 349 4.92 -13.20 5.99
CA GLU A 349 3.50 -12.86 5.79
C GLU A 349 3.26 -11.45 5.22
N LEU A 350 4.28 -10.78 4.66
CA LEU A 350 4.08 -9.49 3.98
C LEU A 350 3.06 -9.62 2.85
N TYR A 351 3.14 -10.72 2.12
CA TYR A 351 2.19 -11.15 1.10
C TYR A 351 1.61 -12.53 1.45
N PRO A 352 0.47 -12.95 0.88
CA PRO A 352 -0.04 -14.30 1.06
C PRO A 352 0.93 -15.37 0.56
N PRO A 353 0.87 -16.60 1.08
CA PRO A 353 1.64 -17.72 0.53
C PRO A 353 1.38 -17.90 -0.98
N GLY A 354 2.42 -18.21 -1.75
CA GLY A 354 2.35 -18.41 -3.19
C GLY A 354 2.48 -17.15 -4.05
N GLU A 355 2.43 -15.96 -3.45
CA GLU A 355 2.56 -14.71 -4.21
C GLU A 355 4.03 -14.40 -4.61
N LEU A 356 5.00 -14.96 -3.88
CA LEU A 356 6.43 -14.74 -4.08
C LEU A 356 7.21 -16.04 -4.42
N GLU A 357 6.55 -17.17 -4.58
CA GLU A 357 7.20 -18.48 -4.73
C GLU A 357 8.08 -18.59 -5.99
N ASP A 358 7.75 -17.88 -7.07
CA ASP A 358 8.50 -17.90 -8.32
C ASP A 358 9.77 -17.01 -8.30
N ASP A 359 9.97 -16.25 -7.22
CA ASP A 359 10.95 -15.15 -7.19
C ASP A 359 12.38 -15.57 -6.87
N PHE A 360 12.60 -16.80 -6.39
CA PHE A 360 13.96 -17.31 -6.22
C PHE A 360 14.75 -17.43 -7.53
N GLN A 361 14.06 -17.55 -8.66
CA GLN A 361 14.70 -17.57 -9.98
C GLN A 361 15.18 -16.18 -10.42
N LEU A 362 14.62 -15.09 -9.86
CA LEU A 362 15.01 -13.71 -10.20
C LEU A 362 16.35 -13.28 -9.58
N LEU A 363 16.88 -14.01 -8.60
CA LEU A 363 18.19 -13.77 -8.01
C LEU A 363 19.32 -14.52 -8.75
N VAL A 364 19.01 -15.33 -9.72
CA VAL A 364 20.00 -15.94 -10.60
C VAL A 364 20.35 -14.89 -11.67
N ASP A 365 21.59 -14.39 -11.61
CA ASP A 365 22.15 -13.52 -12.67
C ASP A 365 21.98 -14.25 -14.02
N PRO A 366 21.28 -13.68 -15.02
CA PRO A 366 21.10 -14.33 -16.31
C PRO A 366 22.38 -14.50 -17.13
N SER A 367 23.52 -14.07 -16.65
CA SER A 367 24.81 -14.29 -17.32
C SER A 367 25.60 -15.44 -16.66
N PRO A 368 25.61 -16.67 -17.26
CA PRO A 368 26.32 -17.83 -16.72
C PRO A 368 27.86 -17.74 -16.80
N SER A 369 28.44 -16.60 -17.06
CA SER A 369 29.87 -16.45 -17.37
C SER A 369 30.68 -15.61 -16.39
N ASP A 370 30.15 -15.22 -15.23
CA ASP A 370 30.94 -14.51 -14.22
C ASP A 370 31.26 -15.45 -13.02
N PRO A 371 32.46 -16.06 -12.99
CA PRO A 371 32.87 -17.00 -11.92
C PRO A 371 33.07 -16.31 -10.56
N THR A 372 32.71 -15.04 -10.42
CA THR A 372 32.91 -14.26 -9.18
C THR A 372 31.68 -14.22 -8.28
N VAL A 373 30.55 -14.75 -8.70
CA VAL A 373 29.30 -14.81 -7.91
C VAL A 373 29.10 -16.20 -7.30
N ALA A 374 29.71 -17.25 -7.84
CA ALA A 374 29.69 -18.61 -7.30
C ALA A 374 30.85 -18.87 -6.33
#